data_e5e402aefffcba1e02c3f524ef746ca1
#
_entry.id   e5e402aefffcba1e02c3f524ef746ca1
#
_cell.length_a   1.000
_cell.length_b   1.000
_cell.length_c   1.000
_cell.angle_alpha   90.00
_cell.angle_beta   90.00
_cell.angle_gamma   90.00
#
_symmetry.space_group_name_H-M   'P 1'
#
loop_
_entity.id
_entity.type
_entity.pdbx_description
1 polymer ?
#
loop_
_entity_poly.entity_id
_entity_poly.type
_entity_poly.pdbx_seq_one_letter_code
_entity_poly.pdbx_strand_id
1 'polypeptide(L)'
;MSNALLIFNQLRAAGLTEAGALGLLGNWMAESGLEPNRLQGDFTEGRRLSKVYTEDVMADRISRQQFARDQKGYGLAQWTYFNFATGQGRKLELSDFWKNAGTSLDDVRMQVKFTLHELSTEGQYAGLWSLLRTTDDIRTAVDRVCRQYEQPYYNNVDARYQYALSIKAELDQVGTVPQAEEAETEAGSVSTGDSPAVSLPTQGTVPSAEFWPPRTICNGMSGDDTAVLQAVLKARGWPVNYVDGAFGAYLDDIVKDFQKSVFPNEPQEWDGIVGPKTWGKLLER
;
A
#
# COMPACT_ATOMS: atom_id res chain seq x y z
N MET A 1 13.80 9.25 3.46
CA MET A 1 13.28 9.10 2.06
C MET A 1 12.04 8.24 2.15
N SER A 2 10.91 8.65 1.56
CA SER A 2 9.69 7.84 1.57
C SER A 2 9.87 6.58 0.70
N ASN A 3 9.14 5.49 1.02
CA ASN A 3 9.16 4.28 0.19
C ASN A 3 8.70 4.60 -1.24
N ALA A 4 7.76 5.54 -1.42
CA ALA A 4 7.29 5.95 -2.74
C ALA A 4 8.43 6.47 -3.63
N LEU A 5 9.25 7.39 -3.11
CA LEU A 5 10.39 7.96 -3.85
C LEU A 5 11.44 6.90 -4.17
N LEU A 6 11.76 6.04 -3.20
CA LEU A 6 12.73 4.95 -3.39
C LEU A 6 12.29 3.96 -4.46
N ILE A 7 11.03 3.53 -4.41
CA ILE A 7 10.41 2.63 -5.39
C ILE A 7 10.38 3.28 -6.77
N PHE A 8 9.89 4.54 -6.84
CA PHE A 8 9.82 5.28 -8.08
C PHE A 8 11.17 5.36 -8.79
N ASN A 9 12.21 5.78 -8.08
CA ASN A 9 13.55 5.89 -8.63
C ASN A 9 14.09 4.56 -9.15
N GLN A 10 13.83 3.47 -8.44
CA GLN A 10 14.25 2.13 -8.86
C GLN A 10 13.51 1.66 -10.12
N LEU A 11 12.20 1.89 -10.20
CA LEU A 11 11.40 1.56 -11.38
C LEU A 11 11.83 2.39 -12.60
N ARG A 12 12.09 3.69 -12.40
CA ARG A 12 12.62 4.58 -13.46
C ARG A 12 14.00 4.13 -13.95
N ALA A 13 14.90 3.76 -13.03
CA ALA A 13 16.21 3.23 -13.37
C ALA A 13 16.15 1.90 -14.14
N ALA A 14 15.09 1.11 -13.96
CA ALA A 14 14.82 -0.11 -14.73
C ALA A 14 14.20 0.15 -16.11
N GLY A 15 14.00 1.42 -16.49
CA GLY A 15 13.53 1.84 -17.81
C GLY A 15 12.01 1.92 -17.96
N LEU A 16 11.25 1.91 -16.86
CA LEU A 16 9.82 2.22 -16.92
C LEU A 16 9.62 3.72 -17.19
N THR A 17 8.53 4.07 -17.89
CA THR A 17 8.11 5.46 -17.99
C THR A 17 7.64 5.98 -16.62
N GLU A 18 7.49 7.30 -16.48
CA GLU A 18 6.87 7.86 -15.29
C GLU A 18 5.47 7.26 -15.06
N ALA A 19 4.65 7.22 -16.10
CA ALA A 19 3.32 6.62 -16.04
C ALA A 19 3.36 5.13 -15.67
N GLY A 20 4.30 4.37 -16.23
CA GLY A 20 4.49 2.96 -15.90
C GLY A 20 4.89 2.73 -14.44
N ALA A 21 5.81 3.54 -13.92
CA ALA A 21 6.22 3.50 -12.51
C ALA A 21 5.06 3.87 -11.55
N LEU A 22 4.32 4.91 -11.88
CA LEU A 22 3.14 5.33 -11.12
C LEU A 22 2.01 4.30 -11.21
N GLY A 23 1.91 3.55 -12.31
CA GLY A 23 0.98 2.44 -12.46
C GLY A 23 1.20 1.35 -11.42
N LEU A 24 2.44 0.95 -11.17
CA LEU A 24 2.80 0.01 -10.10
C LEU A 24 2.58 0.63 -8.72
N LEU A 25 3.07 1.84 -8.48
CA LEU A 25 2.95 2.52 -7.20
C LEU A 25 1.49 2.70 -6.75
N GLY A 26 0.59 3.11 -7.66
CA GLY A 26 -0.82 3.26 -7.35
C GLY A 26 -1.50 1.94 -6.96
N ASN A 27 -1.09 0.84 -7.60
CA ASN A 27 -1.56 -0.50 -7.24
C ASN A 27 -1.00 -0.94 -5.88
N TRP A 28 0.30 -0.81 -5.66
CA TRP A 28 0.92 -1.22 -4.39
C TRP A 28 0.49 -0.36 -3.19
N MET A 29 0.14 0.90 -3.42
CA MET A 29 -0.50 1.71 -2.38
C MET A 29 -1.85 1.09 -1.96
N ALA A 30 -2.64 0.56 -2.89
CA ALA A 30 -3.88 -0.13 -2.59
C ALA A 30 -3.66 -1.50 -1.91
N GLU A 31 -2.62 -2.24 -2.30
CA GLU A 31 -2.35 -3.57 -1.77
C GLU A 31 -1.71 -3.54 -0.36
N SER A 32 -0.70 -2.73 -0.19
CA SER A 32 0.16 -2.77 1.00
C SER A 32 0.37 -1.42 1.70
N GLY A 33 -0.07 -0.30 1.10
CA GLY A 33 0.34 1.03 1.54
C GLY A 33 1.82 1.31 1.31
N LEU A 34 2.45 0.63 0.35
CA LEU A 34 3.89 0.64 0.08
C LEU A 34 4.74 0.10 1.26
N GLU A 35 4.15 -0.71 2.13
CA GLU A 35 4.84 -1.37 3.25
C GLU A 35 5.38 -2.74 2.80
N PRO A 36 6.70 -2.96 2.74
CA PRO A 36 7.28 -4.20 2.20
C PRO A 36 7.14 -5.41 3.15
N ASN A 37 6.83 -5.19 4.42
CA ASN A 37 6.53 -6.27 5.38
C ASN A 37 5.03 -6.50 5.56
N ARG A 38 4.17 -5.87 4.77
CA ARG A 38 2.72 -5.97 4.93
C ARG A 38 2.24 -7.42 4.85
N LEU A 39 1.63 -7.90 5.93
CA LEU A 39 0.91 -9.17 5.98
C LEU A 39 -0.58 -8.92 5.82
N GLN A 40 -1.23 -9.64 4.93
CA GLN A 40 -2.68 -9.56 4.73
C GLN A 40 -3.42 -9.84 6.05
N GLY A 41 -4.38 -8.96 6.37
CA GLY A 41 -5.19 -9.07 7.59
C GLY A 41 -4.50 -8.58 8.87
N ASP A 42 -3.32 -7.97 8.78
CA ASP A 42 -2.71 -7.31 9.93
C ASP A 42 -3.25 -5.88 10.12
N PHE A 43 -4.11 -5.73 11.11
CA PHE A 43 -4.68 -4.46 11.56
C PHE A 43 -4.18 -4.06 12.97
N THR A 44 -3.12 -4.70 13.44
CA THR A 44 -2.54 -4.37 14.75
C THR A 44 -1.82 -3.03 14.70
N GLU A 45 -1.79 -2.34 15.83
CA GLU A 45 -1.06 -1.09 15.96
C GLU A 45 0.42 -1.27 15.57
N GLY A 46 0.91 -0.37 14.71
CA GLY A 46 2.28 -0.42 14.19
C GLY A 46 2.60 -1.68 13.39
N ARG A 47 1.59 -2.38 12.86
CA ARG A 47 1.75 -3.62 12.07
C ARG A 47 2.58 -4.69 12.81
N ARG A 48 2.26 -4.90 14.07
CA ARG A 48 3.02 -5.81 14.95
C ARG A 48 3.05 -7.24 14.41
N LEU A 49 1.92 -7.76 13.89
CA LEU A 49 1.85 -9.11 13.33
C LEU A 49 2.71 -9.23 12.08
N SER A 50 2.72 -8.22 11.20
CA SER A 50 3.56 -8.18 10.00
C SER A 50 5.04 -8.25 10.34
N LYS A 51 5.47 -7.50 11.35
CA LYS A 51 6.86 -7.52 11.83
C LYS A 51 7.27 -8.88 12.39
N VAL A 52 6.47 -9.43 13.31
CA VAL A 52 6.71 -10.75 13.90
C VAL A 52 6.72 -11.84 12.83
N TYR A 53 5.77 -11.81 11.90
CA TYR A 53 5.70 -12.75 10.80
C TYR A 53 6.95 -12.70 9.91
N THR A 54 7.41 -11.48 9.56
CA THR A 54 8.64 -11.29 8.78
C THR A 54 9.86 -11.86 9.50
N GLU A 55 10.01 -11.56 10.79
CA GLU A 55 11.08 -12.10 11.64
C GLU A 55 11.03 -13.62 11.75
N ASP A 56 9.83 -14.22 11.85
CA ASP A 56 9.64 -15.67 11.93
C ASP A 56 10.02 -16.38 10.63
N VAL A 57 9.69 -15.76 9.47
CA VAL A 57 10.10 -16.27 8.15
C VAL A 57 11.62 -16.16 7.99
N MET A 58 12.20 -15.02 8.33
CA MET A 58 13.64 -14.79 8.20
C MET A 58 14.48 -15.70 9.10
N ALA A 59 13.96 -16.05 10.27
CA ALA A 59 14.58 -16.94 11.23
C ALA A 59 14.26 -18.44 11.01
N ASP A 60 13.64 -18.79 9.87
CA ASP A 60 13.15 -20.14 9.53
C ASP A 60 12.21 -20.77 10.60
N ARG A 61 11.61 -19.96 11.49
CA ARG A 61 10.52 -20.42 12.39
C ARG A 61 9.23 -20.69 11.62
N ILE A 62 8.98 -19.92 10.56
CA ILE A 62 8.04 -20.25 9.49
C ILE A 62 8.87 -20.76 8.32
N SER A 63 8.74 -22.04 8.01
CA SER A 63 9.50 -22.63 6.91
C SER A 63 9.08 -22.04 5.56
N ARG A 64 9.97 -22.13 4.55
CA ARG A 64 9.71 -21.72 3.16
C ARG A 64 8.39 -22.27 2.63
N GLN A 65 8.06 -23.52 2.94
CA GLN A 65 6.81 -24.15 2.50
C GLN A 65 5.59 -23.61 3.23
N GLN A 66 5.67 -23.34 4.52
CA GLN A 66 4.60 -22.72 5.28
C GLN A 66 4.34 -21.31 4.80
N PHE A 67 5.40 -20.52 4.59
CA PHE A 67 5.32 -19.17 4.01
C PHE A 67 4.61 -19.16 2.66
N ALA A 68 4.97 -20.09 1.76
CA ALA A 68 4.39 -20.14 0.42
C ALA A 68 2.91 -20.58 0.41
N ARG A 69 2.49 -21.41 1.37
CA ARG A 69 1.18 -22.10 1.37
C ARG A 69 0.12 -21.49 2.28
N ASP A 70 0.46 -20.51 3.09
CA ASP A 70 -0.44 -19.96 4.10
C ASP A 70 -1.59 -19.11 3.55
N GLN A 71 -1.62 -18.90 2.22
CA GLN A 71 -2.66 -18.15 1.50
C GLN A 71 -2.82 -16.69 1.95
N LYS A 72 -1.84 -16.13 2.67
CA LYS A 72 -1.82 -14.74 3.08
C LYS A 72 -1.00 -13.92 2.12
N GLY A 73 -1.52 -12.78 1.70
CA GLY A 73 -0.74 -11.80 0.95
C GLY A 73 0.40 -11.24 1.79
N TYR A 74 1.57 -11.07 1.18
CA TYR A 74 2.75 -10.51 1.82
C TYR A 74 3.48 -9.52 0.91
N GLY A 75 4.00 -8.44 1.51
CA GLY A 75 4.86 -7.48 0.85
C GLY A 75 4.14 -6.47 -0.04
N LEU A 76 4.89 -5.77 -0.89
CA LEU A 76 4.40 -4.66 -1.71
C LEU A 76 3.22 -5.04 -2.60
N ALA A 77 3.31 -6.15 -3.35
CA ALA A 77 2.28 -6.63 -4.27
C ALA A 77 1.38 -7.72 -3.64
N GLN A 78 1.40 -7.88 -2.34
CA GLN A 78 0.60 -8.89 -1.62
C GLN A 78 0.67 -10.28 -2.26
N TRP A 79 1.88 -10.75 -2.58
CA TRP A 79 2.09 -12.06 -3.17
C TRP A 79 1.44 -13.16 -2.35
N THR A 80 0.56 -13.95 -2.98
CA THR A 80 -0.25 -14.97 -2.29
C THR A 80 -0.26 -16.29 -3.02
N TYR A 81 -0.27 -16.27 -4.36
CA TYR A 81 -0.56 -17.43 -5.19
C TYR A 81 0.39 -18.60 -4.93
N PHE A 82 -0.21 -19.79 -4.73
CA PHE A 82 0.48 -21.07 -4.70
C PHE A 82 -0.37 -22.14 -5.40
N ASN A 83 0.24 -22.86 -6.34
CA ASN A 83 -0.40 -23.98 -7.03
C ASN A 83 -0.04 -25.29 -6.33
N PHE A 84 -1.00 -25.88 -5.63
CA PHE A 84 -0.79 -27.12 -4.88
C PHE A 84 -0.49 -28.34 -5.76
N ALA A 85 -0.94 -28.34 -7.04
CA ALA A 85 -0.70 -29.44 -7.96
C ALA A 85 0.73 -29.47 -8.51
N THR A 86 1.30 -28.29 -8.78
CA THR A 86 2.66 -28.16 -9.32
C THR A 86 3.72 -27.87 -8.24
N GLY A 87 3.29 -27.43 -7.06
CA GLY A 87 4.18 -26.99 -5.99
C GLY A 87 4.86 -25.64 -6.28
N GLN A 88 4.36 -24.87 -7.22
CA GLN A 88 4.89 -23.56 -7.65
C GLN A 88 4.00 -22.42 -7.18
N GLY A 89 4.55 -21.21 -7.10
CA GLY A 89 3.80 -20.03 -6.75
C GLY A 89 4.65 -18.82 -6.47
N ARG A 90 4.10 -17.63 -6.73
CA ARG A 90 4.79 -16.34 -6.63
C ARG A 90 5.41 -16.10 -5.26
N LYS A 91 4.75 -16.47 -4.17
CA LYS A 91 5.28 -16.32 -2.82
C LYS A 91 6.44 -17.28 -2.53
N LEU A 92 6.45 -18.47 -3.15
CA LEU A 92 7.58 -19.39 -3.11
C LEU A 92 8.79 -18.82 -3.85
N GLU A 93 8.55 -18.26 -5.03
CA GLU A 93 9.55 -17.61 -5.88
C GLU A 93 10.12 -16.36 -5.20
N LEU A 94 9.28 -15.55 -4.54
CA LEU A 94 9.73 -14.44 -3.70
C LEU A 94 10.70 -14.93 -2.60
N SER A 95 10.38 -16.05 -1.94
CA SER A 95 11.24 -16.63 -0.91
C SER A 95 12.61 -17.04 -1.46
N ASP A 96 12.63 -17.65 -2.65
CA ASP A 96 13.90 -18.05 -3.30
C ASP A 96 14.69 -16.84 -3.76
N PHE A 97 14.02 -15.88 -4.36
CA PHE A 97 14.63 -14.63 -4.82
C PHE A 97 15.26 -13.86 -3.65
N TRP A 98 14.53 -13.73 -2.54
CA TRP A 98 15.01 -13.09 -1.32
C TRP A 98 16.25 -13.80 -0.75
N LYS A 99 16.21 -15.13 -0.58
CA LYS A 99 17.36 -15.89 -0.03
C LYS A 99 18.60 -15.74 -0.93
N ASN A 100 18.43 -15.70 -2.24
CA ASN A 100 19.52 -15.48 -3.19
C ASN A 100 20.06 -14.05 -3.15
N ALA A 101 19.22 -13.06 -2.83
CA ALA A 101 19.62 -11.66 -2.75
C ALA A 101 20.46 -11.33 -1.51
N GLY A 102 20.38 -12.17 -0.43
CA GLY A 102 21.13 -11.97 0.80
C GLY A 102 20.76 -10.71 1.58
N THR A 103 19.52 -10.20 1.41
CA THR A 103 18.99 -9.02 2.07
C THR A 103 17.90 -9.40 3.09
N SER A 104 17.20 -8.42 3.67
CA SER A 104 15.99 -8.67 4.45
C SER A 104 14.82 -9.02 3.52
N LEU A 105 13.88 -9.87 3.99
CA LEU A 105 12.65 -10.20 3.24
C LEU A 105 11.79 -8.96 2.97
N ASP A 106 11.79 -8.00 3.89
CA ASP A 106 11.11 -6.71 3.80
C ASP A 106 11.99 -5.58 3.22
N ASP A 107 13.08 -5.93 2.54
CA ASP A 107 13.84 -4.92 1.78
C ASP A 107 13.04 -4.46 0.56
N VAL A 108 12.70 -3.16 0.55
CA VAL A 108 11.92 -2.52 -0.52
C VAL A 108 12.57 -2.72 -1.88
N ARG A 109 13.92 -2.56 -1.95
CA ARG A 109 14.65 -2.67 -3.22
C ARG A 109 14.66 -4.09 -3.74
N MET A 110 14.75 -5.08 -2.85
CA MET A 110 14.68 -6.50 -3.21
C MET A 110 13.30 -6.84 -3.77
N GLN A 111 12.21 -6.40 -3.13
CA GLN A 111 10.86 -6.68 -3.59
C GLN A 111 10.54 -5.99 -4.93
N VAL A 112 11.02 -4.76 -5.15
CA VAL A 112 10.93 -4.11 -6.47
C VAL A 112 11.70 -4.91 -7.53
N LYS A 113 12.92 -5.38 -7.22
CA LYS A 113 13.68 -6.24 -8.15
C LYS A 113 12.96 -7.55 -8.45
N PHE A 114 12.28 -8.14 -7.48
CA PHE A 114 11.48 -9.34 -7.70
C PHE A 114 10.32 -9.07 -8.66
N THR A 115 9.54 -7.99 -8.47
CA THR A 115 8.51 -7.60 -9.44
C THR A 115 9.07 -7.36 -10.84
N LEU A 116 10.20 -6.67 -10.94
CA LEU A 116 10.85 -6.44 -12.24
C LEU A 116 11.29 -7.74 -12.89
N HIS A 117 11.76 -8.71 -12.09
CA HIS A 117 12.08 -10.05 -12.55
C HIS A 117 10.83 -10.76 -13.10
N GLU A 118 9.73 -10.83 -12.34
CA GLU A 118 8.47 -11.42 -12.81
C GLU A 118 8.01 -10.77 -14.14
N LEU A 119 7.94 -9.43 -14.19
CA LEU A 119 7.47 -8.70 -15.36
C LEU A 119 8.34 -8.90 -16.60
N SER A 120 9.65 -9.08 -16.44
CA SER A 120 10.60 -9.16 -17.57
C SER A 120 10.87 -10.59 -18.04
N THR A 121 10.64 -11.60 -17.17
CA THR A 121 10.99 -12.99 -17.48
C THR A 121 9.79 -13.90 -17.73
N GLU A 122 8.64 -13.58 -17.12
CA GLU A 122 7.44 -14.39 -17.29
C GLU A 122 6.67 -13.98 -18.53
N GLY A 123 6.56 -14.88 -19.51
CA GLY A 123 5.93 -14.61 -20.81
C GLY A 123 4.51 -14.07 -20.74
N GLN A 124 3.74 -14.41 -19.69
CA GLN A 124 2.40 -13.88 -19.46
C GLN A 124 2.38 -12.37 -19.23
N TYR A 125 3.48 -11.77 -18.75
CA TYR A 125 3.60 -10.33 -18.50
C TYR A 125 4.31 -9.56 -19.62
N ALA A 126 4.75 -10.20 -20.69
CA ALA A 126 5.52 -9.54 -21.77
C ALA A 126 4.81 -8.30 -22.34
N GLY A 127 3.49 -8.37 -22.55
CA GLY A 127 2.70 -7.24 -23.03
C GLY A 127 2.60 -6.11 -22.00
N LEU A 128 2.44 -6.45 -20.72
CA LEU A 128 2.43 -5.48 -19.63
C LEU A 128 3.81 -4.82 -19.46
N TRP A 129 4.88 -5.62 -19.49
CA TRP A 129 6.26 -5.12 -19.41
C TRP A 129 6.57 -4.11 -20.51
N SER A 130 6.18 -4.41 -21.76
CA SER A 130 6.33 -3.47 -22.88
C SER A 130 5.54 -2.19 -22.65
N LEU A 131 4.28 -2.29 -22.21
CA LEU A 131 3.43 -1.15 -21.96
C LEU A 131 4.01 -0.22 -20.88
N LEU A 132 4.45 -0.75 -19.74
CA LEU A 132 5.00 0.03 -18.63
C LEU A 132 6.28 0.80 -18.99
N ARG A 133 6.96 0.39 -20.07
CA ARG A 133 8.17 1.03 -20.59
C ARG A 133 7.91 2.04 -21.71
N THR A 134 6.67 2.14 -22.20
CA THR A 134 6.35 2.96 -23.37
C THR A 134 5.15 3.88 -23.18
N THR A 135 4.24 3.60 -22.25
CA THR A 135 3.06 4.43 -22.05
C THR A 135 3.39 5.74 -21.32
N ASP A 136 2.72 6.82 -21.68
CA ASP A 136 2.70 8.11 -20.97
C ASP A 136 1.38 8.33 -20.19
N ASP A 137 0.42 7.41 -20.32
CA ASP A 137 -0.88 7.49 -19.64
C ASP A 137 -0.89 6.67 -18.34
N ILE A 138 -0.91 7.40 -17.22
CA ILE A 138 -0.94 6.83 -15.88
C ILE A 138 -2.18 5.93 -15.68
N ARG A 139 -3.35 6.36 -16.20
CA ARG A 139 -4.59 5.60 -16.01
C ARG A 139 -4.53 4.25 -16.71
N THR A 140 -4.03 4.21 -17.93
CA THR A 140 -3.79 2.98 -18.67
C THR A 140 -2.80 2.07 -17.93
N ALA A 141 -1.70 2.63 -17.42
CA ALA A 141 -0.73 1.85 -16.65
C ALA A 141 -1.36 1.23 -15.39
N VAL A 142 -2.11 2.02 -14.61
CA VAL A 142 -2.82 1.56 -13.41
C VAL A 142 -3.80 0.44 -13.73
N ASP A 143 -4.66 0.62 -14.75
CA ASP A 143 -5.67 -0.39 -15.16
C ASP A 143 -5.01 -1.70 -15.58
N ARG A 144 -3.95 -1.62 -16.38
CA ARG A 144 -3.26 -2.80 -16.89
C ARG A 144 -2.50 -3.54 -15.79
N VAL A 145 -1.84 -2.85 -14.85
CA VAL A 145 -1.22 -3.49 -13.68
C VAL A 145 -2.30 -4.16 -12.83
N CYS A 146 -3.39 -3.47 -12.52
CA CYS A 146 -4.49 -4.01 -11.73
C CYS A 146 -5.03 -5.32 -12.31
N ARG A 147 -5.32 -5.33 -13.62
CA ARG A 147 -5.98 -6.47 -14.26
C ARG A 147 -5.06 -7.62 -14.66
N GLN A 148 -3.78 -7.34 -14.92
CA GLN A 148 -2.86 -8.35 -15.45
C GLN A 148 -1.85 -8.84 -14.43
N TYR A 149 -1.47 -8.02 -13.46
CA TYR A 149 -0.45 -8.36 -12.48
C TYR A 149 -1.05 -8.62 -11.09
N GLU A 150 -1.84 -7.69 -10.55
CA GLU A 150 -2.42 -7.82 -9.21
C GLU A 150 -3.63 -8.76 -9.19
N GLN A 151 -4.50 -8.67 -10.19
CA GLN A 151 -5.71 -9.49 -10.37
C GLN A 151 -6.57 -9.58 -9.09
N PRO A 152 -6.86 -8.44 -8.43
CA PRO A 152 -7.65 -8.45 -7.21
C PRO A 152 -9.07 -8.92 -7.50
N TYR A 153 -9.75 -9.48 -6.50
CA TYR A 153 -11.15 -9.90 -6.63
C TYR A 153 -12.06 -8.74 -7.08
N TYR A 154 -11.79 -7.52 -6.59
CA TYR A 154 -12.45 -6.29 -7.02
C TYR A 154 -11.45 -5.34 -7.68
N ASN A 155 -11.68 -5.02 -8.95
CA ASN A 155 -10.85 -4.10 -9.72
C ASN A 155 -11.23 -2.64 -9.43
N ASN A 156 -10.81 -2.08 -8.32
CA ASN A 156 -11.01 -0.66 -8.03
C ASN A 156 -9.93 0.20 -8.70
N VAL A 157 -10.00 0.31 -10.02
CA VAL A 157 -9.02 1.05 -10.83
C VAL A 157 -9.04 2.54 -10.49
N ASP A 158 -10.20 3.12 -10.20
CA ASP A 158 -10.30 4.55 -9.90
C ASP A 158 -9.57 4.92 -8.62
N ALA A 159 -9.72 4.14 -7.54
CA ALA A 159 -8.97 4.38 -6.30
C ALA A 159 -7.46 4.24 -6.50
N ARG A 160 -7.02 3.21 -7.24
CA ARG A 160 -5.61 2.98 -7.57
C ARG A 160 -5.03 4.12 -8.41
N TYR A 161 -5.83 4.68 -9.32
CA TYR A 161 -5.46 5.85 -10.11
C TYR A 161 -5.33 7.10 -9.24
N GLN A 162 -6.24 7.32 -8.28
CA GLN A 162 -6.11 8.44 -7.35
C GLN A 162 -4.85 8.31 -6.48
N TYR A 163 -4.50 7.11 -6.04
CA TYR A 163 -3.23 6.88 -5.36
C TYR A 163 -2.02 7.22 -6.23
N ALA A 164 -2.02 6.81 -7.50
CA ALA A 164 -0.95 7.14 -8.43
C ALA A 164 -0.79 8.67 -8.60
N LEU A 165 -1.91 9.40 -8.73
CA LEU A 165 -1.89 10.87 -8.83
C LEU A 165 -1.41 11.55 -7.54
N SER A 166 -1.83 11.05 -6.38
CA SER A 166 -1.38 11.57 -5.09
C SER A 166 0.13 11.38 -4.89
N ILE A 167 0.63 10.20 -5.24
CA ILE A 167 2.07 9.90 -5.20
C ILE A 167 2.83 10.79 -6.19
N LYS A 168 2.31 10.98 -7.41
CA LYS A 168 2.92 11.90 -8.38
C LYS A 168 3.05 13.30 -7.81
N ALA A 169 2.00 13.84 -7.21
CA ALA A 169 2.02 15.18 -6.62
C ALA A 169 3.06 15.29 -5.48
N GLU A 170 3.23 14.24 -4.66
CA GLU A 170 4.27 14.18 -3.62
C GLU A 170 5.68 14.18 -4.25
N LEU A 171 5.90 13.38 -5.29
CA LEU A 171 7.19 13.28 -5.98
C LEU A 171 7.57 14.58 -6.69
N ASP A 172 6.61 15.26 -7.31
CA ASP A 172 6.82 16.56 -7.98
C ASP A 172 7.28 17.64 -6.97
N GLN A 173 6.78 17.61 -5.73
CA GLN A 173 7.20 18.53 -4.68
C GLN A 173 8.65 18.27 -4.21
N VAL A 174 9.06 17.00 -4.13
CA VAL A 174 10.44 16.64 -3.75
C VAL A 174 11.43 17.03 -4.85
N GLY A 175 11.06 16.89 -6.13
CA GLY A 175 11.89 17.25 -7.27
C GLY A 175 12.12 18.77 -7.43
N THR A 176 11.32 19.62 -6.79
CA THR A 176 11.44 21.10 -6.83
C THR A 176 12.37 21.65 -5.75
N VAL A 177 12.87 20.83 -4.81
CA VAL A 177 13.90 21.26 -3.85
C VAL A 177 15.27 21.22 -4.57
N PRO A 178 16.01 22.35 -4.71
CA PRO A 178 17.34 22.32 -5.31
C PRO A 178 18.23 21.32 -4.57
N GLN A 179 18.80 20.38 -5.28
CA GLN A 179 19.88 19.54 -4.74
C GLN A 179 21.04 20.48 -4.38
N ALA A 180 21.29 20.65 -3.07
CA ALA A 180 22.57 21.16 -2.63
C ALA A 180 23.63 20.15 -3.07
N GLU A 181 24.60 20.62 -3.86
CA GLU A 181 25.75 19.85 -4.33
C GLU A 181 26.37 19.08 -3.17
N GLU A 182 26.44 17.76 -3.28
CA GLU A 182 27.28 16.94 -2.42
C GLU A 182 28.76 17.26 -2.78
N ALA A 183 29.34 18.19 -2.05
CA ALA A 183 30.79 18.39 -2.05
C ALA A 183 31.41 17.21 -1.30
N GLU A 184 32.14 16.39 -2.02
CA GLU A 184 33.12 15.46 -1.45
C GLU A 184 34.07 16.24 -0.51
N THR A 185 34.12 15.82 0.74
CA THR A 185 35.26 16.18 1.59
C THR A 185 35.70 14.96 2.39
N GLU A 186 36.98 14.68 2.20
CA GLU A 186 37.75 13.60 2.82
C GLU A 186 37.83 13.68 4.35
N ALA A 187 38.20 12.55 4.89
CA ALA A 187 38.48 12.18 6.26
C ALA A 187 39.20 13.22 7.14
N GLY A 188 38.78 13.31 8.42
CA GLY A 188 39.54 14.00 9.45
C GLY A 188 38.94 13.92 10.86
N SER A 189 39.46 12.92 11.63
CA SER A 189 39.65 12.87 13.09
C SER A 189 38.55 13.23 14.09
N VAL A 190 38.33 12.23 14.93
CA VAL A 190 37.79 12.12 16.31
C VAL A 190 37.98 13.38 17.18
N SER A 191 36.88 13.82 17.82
CA SER A 191 36.92 14.44 19.14
C SER A 191 35.66 14.13 19.94
N THR A 192 35.86 13.59 21.13
CA THR A 192 34.91 13.31 22.20
C THR A 192 34.37 14.59 22.80
N GLY A 193 33.06 14.65 23.09
CA GLY A 193 32.51 15.73 23.92
C GLY A 193 31.00 15.73 24.04
N ASP A 194 30.53 15.36 25.24
CA ASP A 194 29.29 15.69 25.92
C ASP A 194 27.94 15.67 25.21
N SER A 195 27.09 14.76 25.72
CA SER A 195 25.63 14.76 25.55
C SER A 195 24.97 15.88 26.33
N PRO A 196 24.09 16.67 25.73
CA PRO A 196 23.04 17.36 26.48
C PRO A 196 21.77 16.54 26.53
N ALA A 197 21.17 16.51 27.72
CA ALA A 197 19.90 15.88 28.04
C ALA A 197 18.77 16.28 27.09
N VAL A 198 18.09 15.28 26.51
CA VAL A 198 16.86 15.48 25.73
C VAL A 198 15.71 15.71 26.72
N SER A 199 15.23 16.95 26.77
CA SER A 199 13.96 17.29 27.42
C SER A 199 12.80 16.72 26.59
N LEU A 200 11.95 15.91 27.23
CA LEU A 200 10.69 15.43 26.67
C LEU A 200 9.77 16.62 26.35
N PRO A 201 9.20 16.74 25.14
CA PRO A 201 8.18 17.73 24.88
C PRO A 201 6.86 17.29 25.54
N THR A 202 6.38 18.15 26.41
CA THR A 202 5.05 18.11 27.04
C THR A 202 3.97 18.31 25.99
N GLN A 203 2.93 17.46 26.06
CA GLN A 203 1.60 17.58 25.47
C GLN A 203 1.54 17.97 23.98
N GLY A 204 1.23 16.96 23.17
CA GLY A 204 0.86 17.13 21.78
C GLY A 204 -0.36 18.02 21.63
N THR A 205 -0.18 19.10 20.90
CA THR A 205 -1.25 19.85 20.26
C THR A 205 -2.04 18.91 19.37
N VAL A 206 -3.36 18.86 19.59
CA VAL A 206 -4.30 18.21 18.67
C VAL A 206 -4.02 18.74 17.27
N PRO A 207 -3.86 17.89 16.23
CA PRO A 207 -3.64 18.37 14.88
C PRO A 207 -4.78 19.31 14.49
N SER A 208 -4.41 20.47 14.00
CA SER A 208 -5.35 21.46 13.47
C SER A 208 -6.22 20.86 12.38
N ALA A 209 -7.42 21.40 12.19
CA ALA A 209 -8.51 20.98 11.32
C ALA A 209 -8.18 20.84 9.82
N GLU A 210 -6.92 20.75 9.42
CA GLU A 210 -6.47 20.62 8.02
C GLU A 210 -6.41 19.16 7.52
N PHE A 211 -6.72 18.17 8.38
CA PHE A 211 -6.72 16.74 8.00
C PHE A 211 -8.11 16.22 7.62
N TRP A 212 -8.99 17.08 7.15
CA TRP A 212 -10.38 16.74 6.90
C TRP A 212 -10.90 17.30 5.58
N PRO A 213 -11.51 16.50 4.69
CA PRO A 213 -12.20 15.23 4.93
C PRO A 213 -11.29 14.00 4.72
N PRO A 214 -11.62 12.85 5.37
CA PRO A 214 -11.00 11.59 5.03
C PRO A 214 -11.18 11.30 3.53
N ARG A 215 -10.26 10.55 2.98
CA ARG A 215 -10.37 10.14 1.57
C ARG A 215 -11.67 9.38 1.30
N THR A 216 -12.12 9.43 0.06
CA THR A 216 -13.23 8.61 -0.41
C THR A 216 -12.84 7.13 -0.31
N ILE A 217 -13.68 6.32 0.35
CA ILE A 217 -13.50 4.87 0.51
C ILE A 217 -14.75 4.12 0.08
N CYS A 218 -14.58 2.88 -0.39
CA CYS A 218 -15.67 2.02 -0.87
C CYS A 218 -15.30 0.53 -0.74
N ASN A 219 -16.24 -0.32 -1.09
CA ASN A 219 -16.04 -1.77 -1.11
C ASN A 219 -14.77 -2.18 -1.88
N GLY A 220 -14.01 -3.09 -1.32
CA GLY A 220 -12.71 -3.55 -1.81
C GLY A 220 -11.51 -2.76 -1.26
N MET A 221 -11.74 -1.65 -0.55
CA MET A 221 -10.67 -0.90 0.11
C MET A 221 -10.39 -1.43 1.52
N SER A 222 -9.18 -1.16 2.00
CA SER A 222 -8.78 -1.45 3.38
C SER A 222 -7.84 -0.38 3.91
N GLY A 223 -7.74 -0.30 5.24
CA GLY A 223 -6.83 0.63 5.92
C GLY A 223 -7.50 1.39 7.05
N ASP A 224 -6.76 2.37 7.59
CA ASP A 224 -7.17 3.11 8.79
C ASP A 224 -8.46 3.90 8.59
N ASP A 225 -8.69 4.49 7.40
CA ASP A 225 -9.95 5.20 7.10
C ASP A 225 -11.15 4.25 7.14
N THR A 226 -10.98 3.01 6.68
CA THR A 226 -12.02 1.99 6.78
C THR A 226 -12.24 1.56 8.23
N ALA A 227 -11.17 1.43 9.02
CA ALA A 227 -11.28 1.14 10.44
C ALA A 227 -11.99 2.30 11.20
N VAL A 228 -11.68 3.56 10.85
CA VAL A 228 -12.38 4.73 11.36
C VAL A 228 -13.86 4.71 10.97
N LEU A 229 -14.18 4.42 9.70
CA LEU A 229 -15.58 4.27 9.25
C LEU A 229 -16.32 3.22 10.07
N GLN A 230 -15.73 2.04 10.21
CA GLN A 230 -16.30 0.94 10.99
C GLN A 230 -16.54 1.34 12.45
N ALA A 231 -15.57 2.00 13.08
CA ALA A 231 -15.68 2.47 14.46
C ALA A 231 -16.79 3.52 14.61
N VAL A 232 -16.89 4.49 13.67
CA VAL A 232 -17.92 5.53 13.70
C VAL A 232 -19.30 4.93 13.48
N LEU A 233 -19.49 4.06 12.49
CA LEU A 233 -20.76 3.37 12.25
C LEU A 233 -21.19 2.55 13.47
N LYS A 234 -20.26 1.80 14.06
CA LYS A 234 -20.51 1.00 15.28
C LYS A 234 -20.89 1.88 16.45
N ALA A 235 -20.21 3.00 16.68
CA ALA A 235 -20.53 3.95 17.74
C ALA A 235 -21.90 4.61 17.55
N ARG A 236 -22.40 4.65 16.31
CA ARG A 236 -23.74 5.14 15.95
C ARG A 236 -24.82 4.05 15.98
N GLY A 237 -24.48 2.83 16.43
CA GLY A 237 -25.43 1.73 16.59
C GLY A 237 -25.69 0.91 15.32
N TRP A 238 -24.89 1.13 14.25
CA TRP A 238 -24.96 0.29 13.06
C TRP A 238 -24.34 -1.07 13.34
N PRO A 239 -24.84 -2.17 12.71
CA PRO A 239 -24.45 -3.54 13.05
C PRO A 239 -23.06 -3.92 12.51
N VAL A 240 -22.04 -3.14 12.84
CA VAL A 240 -20.65 -3.44 12.48
C VAL A 240 -20.06 -4.43 13.49
N ASN A 241 -19.86 -5.66 13.05
CA ASN A 241 -19.37 -6.75 13.91
C ASN A 241 -17.91 -6.55 14.32
N TYR A 242 -17.05 -6.19 13.37
CA TYR A 242 -15.61 -6.05 13.58
C TYR A 242 -15.12 -4.69 13.06
N VAL A 243 -14.13 -4.14 13.75
CA VAL A 243 -13.35 -2.97 13.29
C VAL A 243 -12.01 -3.54 12.81
N ASP A 244 -12.00 -4.07 11.60
CA ASP A 244 -10.87 -4.79 11.00
C ASP A 244 -10.19 -4.02 9.88
N GLY A 245 -10.70 -2.83 9.54
CA GLY A 245 -10.19 -1.99 8.47
C GLY A 245 -10.45 -2.55 7.06
N ALA A 246 -11.27 -3.59 6.91
CA ALA A 246 -11.62 -4.16 5.62
C ALA A 246 -13.01 -3.69 5.17
N PHE A 247 -13.09 -3.06 4.00
CA PHE A 247 -14.35 -2.66 3.38
C PHE A 247 -14.83 -3.78 2.45
N GLY A 248 -15.45 -4.78 3.02
CA GLY A 248 -16.06 -5.88 2.27
C GLY A 248 -17.55 -5.63 1.96
N ALA A 249 -18.18 -6.61 1.29
CA ALA A 249 -19.61 -6.53 0.90
C ALA A 249 -20.54 -6.28 2.09
N TYR A 250 -20.24 -6.85 3.25
CA TYR A 250 -21.03 -6.63 4.47
C TYR A 250 -21.00 -5.16 4.94
N LEU A 251 -19.81 -4.52 4.92
CA LEU A 251 -19.71 -3.09 5.27
C LEU A 251 -20.35 -2.21 4.19
N ASP A 252 -20.27 -2.62 2.92
CA ASP A 252 -20.93 -1.94 1.80
C ASP A 252 -22.46 -1.85 1.98
N ASP A 253 -23.08 -2.96 2.38
CA ASP A 253 -24.50 -2.98 2.68
C ASP A 253 -24.86 -2.05 3.85
N ILE A 254 -24.05 -2.05 4.92
CA ILE A 254 -24.24 -1.13 6.07
C ILE A 254 -24.09 0.33 5.64
N VAL A 255 -23.11 0.64 4.80
CA VAL A 255 -22.90 2.01 4.27
C VAL A 255 -24.09 2.44 3.42
N LYS A 256 -24.58 1.60 2.53
CA LYS A 256 -25.78 1.89 1.73
C LYS A 256 -27.00 2.13 2.59
N ASP A 257 -27.19 1.33 3.62
CA ASP A 257 -28.32 1.53 4.54
C ASP A 257 -28.17 2.80 5.39
N PHE A 258 -26.95 3.13 5.81
CA PHE A 258 -26.64 4.43 6.41
C PHE A 258 -26.98 5.57 5.46
N GLN A 259 -26.49 5.51 4.19
CA GLN A 259 -26.76 6.52 3.17
C GLN A 259 -28.26 6.71 2.92
N LYS A 260 -29.04 5.63 2.81
CA LYS A 260 -30.51 5.70 2.70
C LYS A 260 -31.15 6.43 3.89
N SER A 261 -30.62 6.22 5.09
CA SER A 261 -31.13 6.86 6.29
C SER A 261 -30.87 8.34 6.37
N VAL A 262 -29.71 8.80 5.86
CA VAL A 262 -29.27 10.21 5.96
C VAL A 262 -29.53 11.01 4.67
N PHE A 263 -29.80 10.34 3.54
CA PHE A 263 -30.13 10.92 2.24
C PHE A 263 -31.43 10.35 1.67
N PRO A 264 -32.58 10.43 2.39
CA PRO A 264 -33.81 9.68 2.05
C PRO A 264 -34.38 10.05 0.67
N ASN A 265 -34.11 11.24 0.16
CA ASN A 265 -34.61 11.73 -1.13
C ASN A 265 -33.53 11.83 -2.22
N GLU A 266 -32.37 11.21 -2.02
CA GLU A 266 -31.23 11.29 -2.91
C GLU A 266 -30.72 9.88 -3.27
N PRO A 267 -31.46 9.08 -4.08
CA PRO A 267 -31.08 7.70 -4.38
C PRO A 267 -29.71 7.53 -5.03
N GLN A 268 -29.20 8.59 -5.70
CA GLN A 268 -27.86 8.61 -6.29
C GLN A 268 -26.73 8.57 -5.23
N GLU A 269 -27.03 8.87 -3.97
CA GLU A 269 -26.08 8.82 -2.86
C GLU A 269 -26.04 7.45 -2.16
N TRP A 270 -26.89 6.49 -2.57
CA TRP A 270 -26.94 5.15 -1.97
C TRP A 270 -26.00 4.17 -2.69
N ASP A 271 -24.82 4.62 -2.98
CA ASP A 271 -23.83 3.97 -3.85
C ASP A 271 -22.81 3.09 -3.11
N GLY A 272 -22.80 3.13 -1.78
CA GLY A 272 -21.80 2.44 -0.97
C GLY A 272 -20.43 3.16 -0.93
N ILE A 273 -20.33 4.36 -1.51
CA ILE A 273 -19.10 5.15 -1.54
C ILE A 273 -19.13 6.18 -0.40
N VAL A 274 -18.15 6.12 0.49
CA VAL A 274 -18.01 7.07 1.58
C VAL A 274 -17.13 8.23 1.14
N GLY A 275 -17.72 9.14 0.40
CA GLY A 275 -17.10 10.40 -0.03
C GLY A 275 -17.31 11.54 0.98
N PRO A 276 -16.87 12.77 0.66
CA PRO A 276 -16.97 13.93 1.57
C PRO A 276 -18.38 14.17 2.13
N LYS A 277 -19.41 13.94 1.31
CA LYS A 277 -20.80 14.13 1.69
C LYS A 277 -21.26 13.08 2.72
N THR A 278 -20.93 11.81 2.49
CA THR A 278 -21.21 10.71 3.43
C THR A 278 -20.42 10.87 4.71
N TRP A 279 -19.13 11.22 4.62
CA TRP A 279 -18.33 11.54 5.79
C TRP A 279 -18.89 12.69 6.62
N GLY A 280 -19.36 13.76 5.94
CA GLY A 280 -20.04 14.87 6.64
C GLY A 280 -21.17 14.37 7.52
N LYS A 281 -22.05 13.50 6.97
CA LYS A 281 -23.16 12.90 7.71
C LYS A 281 -22.73 11.95 8.83
N LEU A 282 -21.62 11.21 8.61
CA LEU A 282 -21.06 10.33 9.63
C LEU A 282 -20.51 11.08 10.84
N LEU A 283 -20.19 12.34 10.72
CA LEU A 283 -19.49 13.14 11.74
C LEU A 283 -20.37 14.25 12.32
N GLU A 284 -21.54 14.50 11.76
CA GLU A 284 -22.57 15.34 12.38
C GLU A 284 -22.90 14.77 13.78
N ARG A 285 -22.85 15.63 14.84
CA ARG A 285 -23.18 15.26 16.23
C ARG A 285 -24.68 15.26 16.42
#